data_addf48fc4349cf5d720be63ee35fa170
#
_entry.id   addf48fc4349cf5d720be63ee35fa170
#
_cell.length_a   1.000
_cell.length_b   1.000
_cell.length_c   1.000
_cell.angle_alpha   90.00
_cell.angle_beta   90.00
_cell.angle_gamma   90.00
#
_symmetry.space_group_name_H-M   'P 1'
#
loop_
_entity.id
_entity.type
_entity.pdbx_description
1 polymer ?
#
loop_
_entity_poly.entity_id
_entity_poly.type
_entity_poly.pdbx_seq_one_letter_code
_entity_poly.pdbx_strand_id
1 'polypeptide(L)'
;MDQKNRDKALESALTQIEKQFGKGSLMKLGDDSVDRTIEAISTGSIGLDAALGIGGLPKGRVVEIYGPESSGKTTLTLQVVAECQKAGGTAAFIDAEHALDPIYAEKIGVNTTDFLVSQPDTGEQALEITDMLVASGAVDVIVIDSVAALTPRAEIEGEMGDTHVGLQARLMSQALRKLTANIKKSNTMVIFINQIRMKIGVMFGSPETTSGGNALKFYSSVRLDIRRIGAIKKGDEIVGNQTRVKVVKNKVSPPFRIAEFEILFGHGISTEGEIIDMGVEHDLIEKSGSWYSYDGDRIGQGKENVREFLSENPKRAKGLAKKIREELIQSK
;
A
#
# COMPACT_ATOMS: atom_id res chain seq x y z
N MET A 1 18.81 -40.44 22.95
CA MET A 1 19.83 -40.09 21.93
C MET A 1 20.75 -39.04 22.56
N ASP A 2 22.04 -39.30 22.61
CA ASP A 2 22.99 -38.36 23.16
C ASP A 2 23.07 -37.10 22.29
N GLN A 3 23.30 -35.92 22.89
CA GLN A 3 23.32 -34.63 22.19
C GLN A 3 24.24 -34.65 20.96
N LYS A 4 25.43 -35.25 21.12
CA LYS A 4 26.43 -35.39 20.04
C LYS A 4 25.93 -36.20 18.83
N ASN A 5 25.08 -37.20 19.07
CA ASN A 5 24.47 -38.01 18.01
C ASN A 5 23.32 -37.28 17.30
N ARG A 6 22.60 -36.41 18.02
CA ARG A 6 21.58 -35.53 17.44
C ARG A 6 22.20 -34.48 16.53
N ASP A 7 23.30 -33.84 16.93
CA ASP A 7 23.99 -32.84 16.16
C ASP A 7 24.55 -33.41 14.85
N LYS A 8 25.17 -34.60 14.91
CA LYS A 8 25.65 -35.31 13.69
C LYS A 8 24.49 -35.69 12.74
N ALA A 9 23.36 -36.15 13.28
CA ALA A 9 22.20 -36.50 12.47
C ALA A 9 21.61 -35.27 11.80
N LEU A 10 21.56 -34.12 12.51
CA LEU A 10 21.10 -32.84 11.95
C LEU A 10 22.03 -32.34 10.84
N GLU A 11 23.36 -32.39 11.05
CA GLU A 11 24.36 -31.97 10.06
C GLU A 11 24.29 -32.83 8.79
N SER A 12 24.10 -34.14 8.93
CA SER A 12 23.88 -35.04 7.80
C SER A 12 22.58 -34.71 7.02
N ALA A 13 21.48 -34.42 7.74
CA ALA A 13 20.24 -34.05 7.14
C ALA A 13 20.32 -32.69 6.38
N LEU A 14 21.02 -31.70 6.98
CA LEU A 14 21.29 -30.41 6.34
C LEU A 14 22.07 -30.59 5.03
N THR A 15 23.12 -31.39 5.05
CA THR A 15 23.94 -31.69 3.86
C THR A 15 23.12 -32.38 2.77
N GLN A 16 22.25 -33.33 3.12
CA GLN A 16 21.37 -34.01 2.17
C GLN A 16 20.35 -33.05 1.55
N ILE A 17 19.75 -32.15 2.37
CA ILE A 17 18.78 -31.14 1.89
C ILE A 17 19.48 -30.19 0.92
N GLU A 18 20.65 -29.67 1.24
CA GLU A 18 21.42 -28.79 0.36
C GLU A 18 21.82 -29.49 -0.96
N LYS A 19 22.19 -30.76 -0.89
CA LYS A 19 22.54 -31.55 -2.10
C LYS A 19 21.32 -31.81 -3.00
N GLN A 20 20.15 -32.03 -2.41
CA GLN A 20 18.91 -32.36 -3.15
C GLN A 20 18.17 -31.12 -3.65
N PHE A 21 18.13 -30.03 -2.89
CA PHE A 21 17.31 -28.86 -3.15
C PHE A 21 18.12 -27.58 -3.42
N GLY A 22 19.46 -27.63 -3.33
CA GLY A 22 20.37 -26.52 -3.56
C GLY A 22 20.74 -25.76 -2.28
N LYS A 23 21.84 -24.99 -2.37
CA LYS A 23 22.31 -24.14 -1.25
C LYS A 23 21.24 -23.10 -0.90
N GLY A 24 21.02 -22.88 0.40
CA GLY A 24 20.01 -21.93 0.89
C GLY A 24 18.61 -22.49 1.01
N SER A 25 18.37 -23.79 0.71
CA SER A 25 17.07 -24.46 0.90
C SER A 25 16.67 -24.50 2.36
N LEU A 26 17.64 -24.56 3.26
CA LEU A 26 17.46 -24.43 4.71
C LEU A 26 18.52 -23.49 5.26
N MET A 27 18.11 -22.52 6.10
CA MET A 27 19.02 -21.56 6.70
C MET A 27 18.66 -21.36 8.17
N LYS A 28 19.65 -21.07 9.00
CA LYS A 28 19.38 -20.66 10.38
C LYS A 28 19.00 -19.19 10.38
N LEU A 29 17.87 -18.84 10.99
CA LEU A 29 17.35 -17.47 11.04
C LEU A 29 18.33 -16.49 11.73
N GLY A 30 19.30 -17.00 12.49
CA GLY A 30 20.35 -16.24 13.17
C GLY A 30 21.61 -16.01 12.35
N ASP A 31 21.75 -16.56 11.15
CA ASP A 31 22.95 -16.40 10.34
C ASP A 31 23.01 -14.98 9.75
N ASP A 32 24.20 -14.37 9.80
CA ASP A 32 24.46 -13.01 9.26
C ASP A 32 24.29 -12.94 7.73
N SER A 33 24.27 -14.11 7.05
CA SER A 33 24.01 -14.21 5.61
C SER A 33 22.54 -14.02 5.23
N VAL A 34 21.60 -14.02 6.19
CA VAL A 34 20.17 -13.80 5.95
C VAL A 34 19.90 -12.31 5.99
N ASP A 35 19.71 -11.71 4.81
CA ASP A 35 19.24 -10.33 4.73
C ASP A 35 17.83 -10.23 5.35
N ARG A 36 17.76 -9.52 6.49
CA ARG A 36 16.51 -9.27 7.23
C ARG A 36 15.87 -7.94 6.86
N THR A 37 16.53 -7.17 6.01
CA THR A 37 16.05 -5.84 5.60
C THR A 37 14.88 -6.02 4.65
N ILE A 38 13.72 -5.49 5.01
CA ILE A 38 12.56 -5.44 4.13
C ILE A 38 12.59 -4.06 3.48
N GLU A 39 12.82 -4.03 2.17
CA GLU A 39 12.70 -2.81 1.40
C GLU A 39 11.23 -2.35 1.38
N ALA A 40 11.04 -1.03 1.42
CA ALA A 40 9.72 -0.43 1.40
C ALA A 40 9.63 0.66 0.32
N ILE A 41 8.42 0.83 -0.23
CA ILE A 41 8.06 1.95 -1.09
C ILE A 41 7.19 2.89 -0.25
N SER A 42 7.59 4.17 -0.18
CA SER A 42 6.81 5.20 0.52
C SER A 42 5.39 5.29 -0.02
N THR A 43 4.44 5.57 0.85
CA THR A 43 3.05 5.83 0.48
C THR A 43 2.81 7.27 0.04
N GLY A 44 3.82 8.14 0.20
CA GLY A 44 3.69 9.59 0.04
C GLY A 44 3.15 10.29 1.28
N SER A 45 2.57 9.56 2.23
CA SER A 45 2.13 10.07 3.53
C SER A 45 3.16 9.74 4.61
N ILE A 46 3.66 10.76 5.31
CA ILE A 46 4.63 10.61 6.40
C ILE A 46 4.02 9.78 7.54
N GLY A 47 2.78 10.09 7.91
CA GLY A 47 2.07 9.42 8.97
C GLY A 47 1.79 7.95 8.67
N LEU A 48 1.40 7.64 7.43
CA LEU A 48 1.15 6.25 7.04
C LEU A 48 2.45 5.44 6.95
N ASP A 49 3.53 6.01 6.43
CA ASP A 49 4.85 5.38 6.39
C ASP A 49 5.34 5.05 7.80
N ALA A 50 5.15 5.96 8.76
CA ALA A 50 5.44 5.72 10.17
C ALA A 50 4.52 4.66 10.80
N ALA A 51 3.22 4.68 10.49
CA ALA A 51 2.26 3.69 10.98
C ALA A 51 2.56 2.27 10.46
N LEU A 52 3.10 2.14 9.24
CA LEU A 52 3.55 0.87 8.66
C LEU A 52 4.83 0.34 9.31
N GLY A 53 5.63 1.18 9.93
CA GLY A 53 6.76 0.79 10.79
C GLY A 53 8.06 0.50 10.09
N ILE A 54 8.07 0.43 8.76
CA ILE A 54 9.25 0.19 7.91
C ILE A 54 9.47 1.32 6.90
N GLY A 55 8.75 2.44 7.04
CA GLY A 55 8.88 3.60 6.16
C GLY A 55 8.09 3.51 4.85
N GLY A 56 7.13 2.61 4.75
CA GLY A 56 6.27 2.45 3.58
C GLY A 56 5.67 1.05 3.46
N LEU A 57 5.18 0.72 2.27
CA LEU A 57 4.64 -0.60 1.94
C LEU A 57 5.77 -1.58 1.57
N PRO A 58 5.73 -2.84 2.05
CA PRO A 58 6.82 -3.80 1.87
C PRO A 58 6.94 -4.31 0.44
N LYS A 59 8.13 -4.24 -0.16
CA LYS A 59 8.45 -4.91 -1.42
C LYS A 59 8.42 -6.44 -1.25
N GLY A 60 8.22 -7.16 -2.34
CA GLY A 60 8.14 -8.62 -2.32
C GLY A 60 6.94 -9.17 -1.55
N ARG A 61 5.86 -8.40 -1.41
CA ARG A 61 4.66 -8.76 -0.63
C ARG A 61 3.36 -8.40 -1.36
N VAL A 62 2.31 -9.08 -0.93
CA VAL A 62 0.93 -8.74 -1.29
C VAL A 62 0.38 -7.75 -0.28
N VAL A 63 -0.20 -6.65 -0.76
CA VAL A 63 -0.87 -5.62 0.01
C VAL A 63 -2.34 -5.56 -0.42
N GLU A 64 -3.27 -5.39 0.51
CA GLU A 64 -4.67 -5.11 0.22
C GLU A 64 -5.04 -3.74 0.78
N ILE A 65 -5.59 -2.86 -0.07
CA ILE A 65 -6.15 -1.57 0.32
C ILE A 65 -7.65 -1.61 0.04
N TYR A 66 -8.47 -1.46 1.06
CA TYR A 66 -9.91 -1.55 0.92
C TYR A 66 -10.64 -0.45 1.70
N GLY A 67 -11.82 -0.13 1.24
CA GLY A 67 -12.65 0.91 1.84
C GLY A 67 -13.90 1.17 1.01
N PRO A 68 -14.78 2.08 1.49
CA PRO A 68 -15.95 2.54 0.73
C PRO A 68 -15.56 3.16 -0.59
N GLU A 69 -16.54 3.37 -1.46
CA GLU A 69 -16.39 4.18 -2.65
C GLU A 69 -15.94 5.61 -2.29
N SER A 70 -15.16 6.23 -3.17
CA SER A 70 -14.64 7.60 -2.98
C SER A 70 -13.85 7.83 -1.69
N SER A 71 -13.29 6.77 -1.07
CA SER A 71 -12.47 6.88 0.13
C SER A 71 -11.00 7.25 -0.14
N GLY A 72 -10.56 7.29 -1.42
CA GLY A 72 -9.20 7.62 -1.82
C GLY A 72 -8.28 6.41 -2.07
N LYS A 73 -8.82 5.21 -2.29
CA LYS A 73 -8.04 3.98 -2.58
C LYS A 73 -7.11 4.16 -3.78
N THR A 74 -7.69 4.53 -4.93
CA THR A 74 -6.94 4.73 -6.18
C THR A 74 -5.94 5.89 -6.03
N THR A 75 -6.32 6.98 -5.36
CA THR A 75 -5.40 8.10 -5.07
C THR A 75 -4.19 7.67 -4.27
N LEU A 76 -4.39 6.90 -3.19
CA LEU A 76 -3.29 6.37 -2.38
C LEU A 76 -2.38 5.45 -3.20
N THR A 77 -2.94 4.58 -4.05
CA THR A 77 -2.13 3.68 -4.87
C THR A 77 -1.35 4.40 -5.96
N LEU A 78 -1.95 5.42 -6.60
CA LEU A 78 -1.24 6.27 -7.56
C LEU A 78 -0.12 7.06 -6.89
N GLN A 79 -0.31 7.49 -5.64
CA GLN A 79 0.77 8.12 -4.87
C GLN A 79 1.92 7.15 -4.61
N VAL A 80 1.65 5.89 -4.26
CA VAL A 80 2.67 4.83 -4.13
C VAL A 80 3.41 4.60 -5.44
N VAL A 81 2.69 4.58 -6.57
CA VAL A 81 3.29 4.48 -7.91
C VAL A 81 4.23 5.65 -8.17
N ALA A 82 3.80 6.87 -7.90
CA ALA A 82 4.62 8.07 -8.07
C ALA A 82 5.89 8.03 -7.21
N GLU A 83 5.79 7.60 -5.94
CA GLU A 83 6.95 7.44 -5.06
C GLU A 83 7.90 6.33 -5.54
N CYS A 84 7.37 5.22 -6.06
CA CYS A 84 8.15 4.15 -6.69
C CYS A 84 8.96 4.69 -7.88
N GLN A 85 8.31 5.40 -8.81
CA GLN A 85 8.97 5.99 -9.98
C GLN A 85 10.00 7.05 -9.60
N LYS A 86 9.73 7.91 -8.61
CA LYS A 86 10.70 8.88 -8.07
C LYS A 86 11.96 8.21 -7.52
N ALA A 87 11.83 6.99 -6.99
CA ALA A 87 12.96 6.18 -6.54
C ALA A 87 13.66 5.41 -7.68
N GLY A 88 13.23 5.58 -8.93
CA GLY A 88 13.77 4.90 -10.11
C GLY A 88 13.17 3.51 -10.37
N GLY A 89 12.08 3.15 -9.69
CA GLY A 89 11.40 1.88 -9.88
C GLY A 89 10.39 1.91 -11.03
N THR A 90 10.04 0.72 -11.50
CA THR A 90 9.05 0.48 -12.56
C THR A 90 7.71 0.11 -11.96
N ALA A 91 6.63 0.70 -12.47
CA ALA A 91 5.27 0.48 -12.00
C ALA A 91 4.34 0.00 -13.13
N ALA A 92 3.39 -0.87 -12.76
CA ALA A 92 2.32 -1.32 -13.64
C ALA A 92 0.95 -1.19 -12.96
N PHE A 93 -0.08 -0.94 -13.75
CA PHE A 93 -1.46 -0.80 -13.31
C PHE A 93 -2.39 -1.69 -14.15
N ILE A 94 -3.09 -2.57 -13.48
CA ILE A 94 -4.09 -3.44 -14.08
C ILE A 94 -5.44 -2.83 -13.79
N ASP A 95 -5.96 -2.08 -14.76
CA ASP A 95 -7.20 -1.32 -14.67
C ASP A 95 -8.39 -2.19 -15.10
N ALA A 96 -8.87 -3.02 -14.20
CA ALA A 96 -10.03 -3.89 -14.43
C ALA A 96 -11.37 -3.13 -14.37
N GLU A 97 -11.39 -1.92 -13.80
CA GLU A 97 -12.58 -1.05 -13.78
C GLU A 97 -12.66 -0.14 -15.01
N HIS A 98 -11.61 -0.06 -15.84
CA HIS A 98 -11.49 0.84 -17.00
C HIS A 98 -11.74 2.31 -16.64
N ALA A 99 -11.27 2.73 -15.46
CA ALA A 99 -11.58 4.03 -14.86
C ALA A 99 -10.35 4.88 -14.55
N LEU A 100 -9.15 4.44 -14.95
CA LEU A 100 -7.91 5.20 -14.73
C LEU A 100 -7.90 6.49 -15.55
N ASP A 101 -7.82 7.63 -14.87
CA ASP A 101 -7.65 8.94 -15.48
C ASP A 101 -6.14 9.30 -15.56
N PRO A 102 -5.56 9.35 -16.78
CA PRO A 102 -4.15 9.69 -16.95
C PRO A 102 -3.81 11.11 -16.50
N ILE A 103 -4.73 12.07 -16.67
CA ILE A 103 -4.54 13.47 -16.27
C ILE A 103 -4.47 13.57 -14.75
N TYR A 104 -5.33 12.82 -14.06
CA TYR A 104 -5.31 12.75 -12.60
C TYR A 104 -4.03 12.07 -12.09
N ALA A 105 -3.62 10.96 -12.70
CA ALA A 105 -2.38 10.27 -12.37
C ALA A 105 -1.15 11.21 -12.50
N GLU A 106 -1.06 11.98 -13.59
CA GLU A 106 0.00 12.95 -13.83
C GLU A 106 0.01 14.07 -12.78
N LYS A 107 -1.16 14.57 -12.37
CA LYS A 107 -1.28 15.58 -11.31
C LYS A 107 -0.81 15.07 -9.94
N ILE A 108 -0.97 13.79 -9.65
CA ILE A 108 -0.44 13.14 -8.44
C ILE A 108 1.09 12.99 -8.50
N GLY A 109 1.69 13.07 -9.69
CA GLY A 109 3.12 12.97 -9.91
C GLY A 109 3.57 11.66 -10.53
N VAL A 110 2.64 10.88 -11.08
CA VAL A 110 2.96 9.68 -11.87
C VAL A 110 3.58 10.12 -13.20
N ASN A 111 4.73 9.55 -13.56
CA ASN A 111 5.28 9.66 -14.90
C ASN A 111 4.49 8.74 -15.84
N THR A 112 3.56 9.31 -16.58
CA THR A 112 2.67 8.56 -17.46
C THR A 112 3.38 7.99 -18.68
N THR A 113 4.54 8.53 -19.07
CA THR A 113 5.33 8.03 -20.21
C THR A 113 5.89 6.63 -19.97
N ASP A 114 6.30 6.34 -18.72
CA ASP A 114 6.92 5.07 -18.34
C ASP A 114 5.96 4.19 -17.52
N PHE A 115 4.69 4.56 -17.44
CA PHE A 115 3.69 3.85 -16.65
C PHE A 115 3.01 2.76 -17.49
N LEU A 116 3.21 1.50 -17.12
CA LEU A 116 2.60 0.37 -17.79
C LEU A 116 1.14 0.22 -17.37
N VAL A 117 0.21 0.26 -18.31
CA VAL A 117 -1.23 0.10 -18.04
C VAL A 117 -1.78 -1.04 -18.88
N SER A 118 -2.57 -1.92 -18.26
CA SER A 118 -3.32 -2.99 -18.93
C SER A 118 -4.78 -2.93 -18.52
N GLN A 119 -5.68 -3.09 -19.49
CA GLN A 119 -7.12 -3.11 -19.32
C GLN A 119 -7.68 -4.47 -19.77
N PRO A 120 -7.62 -5.49 -18.90
CA PRO A 120 -8.02 -6.85 -19.23
C PRO A 120 -9.53 -7.03 -19.27
N ASP A 121 -10.01 -7.90 -20.15
CA ASP A 121 -11.44 -8.20 -20.30
C ASP A 121 -11.94 -9.19 -19.22
N THR A 122 -11.06 -10.03 -18.66
CA THR A 122 -11.41 -11.07 -17.69
C THR A 122 -10.48 -11.07 -16.47
N GLY A 123 -10.96 -11.59 -15.35
CA GLY A 123 -10.16 -11.76 -14.14
C GLY A 123 -8.96 -12.70 -14.35
N GLU A 124 -9.12 -13.76 -15.16
CA GLU A 124 -8.04 -14.65 -15.52
C GLU A 124 -6.93 -13.92 -16.27
N GLN A 125 -7.30 -13.12 -17.29
CA GLN A 125 -6.33 -12.32 -18.06
C GLN A 125 -5.59 -11.32 -17.17
N ALA A 126 -6.30 -10.61 -16.30
CA ALA A 126 -5.69 -9.68 -15.34
C ALA A 126 -4.63 -10.35 -14.46
N LEU A 127 -4.94 -11.53 -13.92
CA LEU A 127 -4.07 -12.26 -13.01
C LEU A 127 -2.91 -12.97 -13.74
N GLU A 128 -3.11 -13.40 -14.99
CA GLU A 128 -2.05 -13.96 -15.84
C GLU A 128 -1.04 -12.87 -16.26
N ILE A 129 -1.50 -11.69 -16.66
CA ILE A 129 -0.64 -10.54 -16.96
C ILE A 129 0.17 -10.17 -15.71
N THR A 130 -0.50 -10.12 -14.54
CA THR A 130 0.18 -9.86 -13.27
C THR A 130 1.28 -10.90 -12.99
N ASP A 131 0.99 -12.19 -13.17
CA ASP A 131 1.97 -13.27 -12.96
C ASP A 131 3.17 -13.16 -13.89
N MET A 132 2.95 -12.83 -15.16
CA MET A 132 4.03 -12.63 -16.15
C MET A 132 4.91 -11.42 -15.76
N LEU A 133 4.31 -10.29 -15.34
CA LEU A 133 5.04 -9.11 -14.89
C LEU A 133 5.86 -9.41 -13.63
N VAL A 134 5.27 -10.10 -12.66
CA VAL A 134 5.98 -10.53 -11.44
C VAL A 134 7.13 -11.47 -11.78
N ALA A 135 6.90 -12.45 -12.66
CA ALA A 135 7.91 -13.44 -13.05
C ALA A 135 9.10 -12.82 -13.79
N SER A 136 8.90 -11.70 -14.49
CA SER A 136 9.96 -10.96 -15.18
C SER A 136 11.01 -10.38 -14.24
N GLY A 137 10.63 -10.05 -12.98
CA GLY A 137 11.50 -9.39 -12.02
C GLY A 137 11.85 -7.94 -12.38
N ALA A 138 11.22 -7.36 -13.40
CA ALA A 138 11.51 -6.02 -13.91
C ALA A 138 10.54 -4.94 -13.41
N VAL A 139 9.53 -5.32 -12.61
CA VAL A 139 8.50 -4.41 -12.10
C VAL A 139 8.53 -4.39 -10.58
N ASP A 140 8.65 -3.19 -9.99
CA ASP A 140 8.73 -3.02 -8.54
C ASP A 140 7.37 -3.01 -7.86
N VAL A 141 6.37 -2.39 -8.50
CA VAL A 141 4.99 -2.33 -7.99
C VAL A 141 3.97 -2.61 -9.09
N ILE A 142 2.99 -3.44 -8.78
CA ILE A 142 1.82 -3.71 -9.63
C ILE A 142 0.58 -3.40 -8.81
N VAL A 143 -0.30 -2.55 -9.35
CA VAL A 143 -1.62 -2.24 -8.78
C VAL A 143 -2.70 -2.96 -9.57
N ILE A 144 -3.66 -3.58 -8.90
CA ILE A 144 -4.85 -4.18 -9.50
C ILE A 144 -6.06 -3.43 -8.97
N ASP A 145 -6.74 -2.68 -9.82
CA ASP A 145 -7.94 -1.89 -9.50
C ASP A 145 -9.14 -2.36 -10.31
N SER A 146 -10.09 -3.02 -9.74
CA SER A 146 -10.14 -3.57 -8.38
C SER A 146 -10.49 -5.06 -8.41
N VAL A 147 -10.28 -5.75 -7.26
CA VAL A 147 -10.68 -7.16 -7.10
C VAL A 147 -12.16 -7.37 -7.44
N ALA A 148 -13.02 -6.40 -7.11
CA ALA A 148 -14.46 -6.49 -7.39
C ALA A 148 -14.77 -6.60 -8.90
N ALA A 149 -13.91 -6.05 -9.76
CA ALA A 149 -14.04 -6.04 -11.21
C ALA A 149 -13.37 -7.25 -11.89
N LEU A 150 -12.64 -8.10 -11.15
CA LEU A 150 -12.05 -9.34 -11.69
C LEU A 150 -13.13 -10.38 -11.93
N THR A 151 -13.87 -10.21 -13.01
CA THR A 151 -14.96 -11.13 -13.40
C THR A 151 -14.38 -12.39 -14.06
N PRO A 152 -14.68 -13.59 -13.55
CA PRO A 152 -14.28 -14.83 -14.19
C PRO A 152 -14.83 -14.96 -15.62
N ARG A 153 -14.04 -15.50 -16.54
CA ARG A 153 -14.46 -15.71 -17.94
C ARG A 153 -15.78 -16.45 -18.05
N ALA A 154 -15.96 -17.52 -17.26
CA ALA A 154 -17.18 -18.30 -17.26
C ALA A 154 -18.43 -17.50 -16.84
N GLU A 155 -18.25 -16.44 -16.07
CA GLU A 155 -19.33 -15.52 -15.70
C GLU A 155 -19.68 -14.56 -16.85
N ILE A 156 -18.68 -14.13 -17.61
CA ILE A 156 -18.85 -13.26 -18.77
C ILE A 156 -19.53 -14.02 -19.95
N GLU A 157 -19.13 -15.28 -20.15
CA GLU A 157 -19.67 -16.14 -21.23
C GLU A 157 -21.04 -16.75 -20.88
N GLY A 158 -21.47 -16.67 -19.59
CA GLY A 158 -22.77 -17.17 -19.13
C GLY A 158 -23.95 -16.25 -19.53
N GLU A 159 -25.16 -16.74 -19.37
CA GLU A 159 -26.37 -15.95 -19.59
C GLU A 159 -26.70 -15.04 -18.41
N MET A 160 -27.39 -13.91 -18.67
CA MET A 160 -27.84 -13.03 -17.61
C MET A 160 -28.82 -13.76 -16.67
N GLY A 161 -28.43 -13.87 -15.40
CA GLY A 161 -29.20 -14.60 -14.36
C GLY A 161 -28.62 -15.93 -13.94
N ASP A 162 -27.58 -16.40 -14.62
CA ASP A 162 -26.85 -17.60 -14.20
C ASP A 162 -26.20 -17.41 -12.83
N THR A 163 -26.20 -18.48 -12.01
CA THR A 163 -25.61 -18.43 -10.70
C THR A 163 -24.16 -18.91 -10.75
N HIS A 164 -23.21 -18.00 -10.57
CA HIS A 164 -21.77 -18.27 -10.57
C HIS A 164 -21.16 -18.22 -9.16
N VAL A 165 -21.77 -18.92 -8.20
CA VAL A 165 -21.39 -18.86 -6.79
C VAL A 165 -19.93 -19.26 -6.57
N GLY A 166 -19.14 -18.34 -6.06
CA GLY A 166 -17.77 -18.58 -5.60
C GLY A 166 -16.71 -18.71 -6.68
N LEU A 167 -16.99 -18.48 -7.96
CA LEU A 167 -16.00 -18.54 -9.03
C LEU A 167 -14.87 -17.52 -8.82
N GLN A 168 -15.20 -16.27 -8.52
CA GLN A 168 -14.21 -15.23 -8.23
C GLN A 168 -13.32 -15.59 -7.02
N ALA A 169 -13.90 -16.16 -5.96
CA ALA A 169 -13.13 -16.58 -4.79
C ALA A 169 -12.18 -17.75 -5.09
N ARG A 170 -12.57 -18.68 -5.99
CA ARG A 170 -11.71 -19.77 -6.47
C ARG A 170 -10.57 -19.23 -7.31
N LEU A 171 -10.87 -18.34 -8.25
CA LEU A 171 -9.88 -17.66 -9.12
C LEU A 171 -8.85 -16.93 -8.26
N MET A 172 -9.27 -16.11 -7.30
CA MET A 172 -8.38 -15.40 -6.38
C MET A 172 -7.53 -16.36 -5.54
N SER A 173 -8.10 -17.44 -5.05
CA SER A 173 -7.37 -18.45 -4.26
C SER A 173 -6.30 -19.15 -5.08
N GLN A 174 -6.58 -19.47 -6.34
CA GLN A 174 -5.63 -20.10 -7.26
C GLN A 174 -4.51 -19.13 -7.63
N ALA A 175 -4.85 -17.90 -8.02
CA ALA A 175 -3.90 -16.89 -8.42
C ALA A 175 -2.94 -16.53 -7.28
N LEU A 176 -3.43 -16.28 -6.07
CA LEU A 176 -2.59 -15.91 -4.94
C LEU A 176 -1.62 -17.02 -4.52
N ARG A 177 -2.00 -18.29 -4.65
CA ARG A 177 -1.07 -19.42 -4.43
C ARG A 177 0.09 -19.39 -5.41
N LYS A 178 -0.18 -19.07 -6.69
CA LYS A 178 0.83 -19.00 -7.75
C LYS A 178 1.70 -17.75 -7.60
N LEU A 179 1.08 -16.59 -7.44
CA LEU A 179 1.74 -15.29 -7.35
C LEU A 179 2.67 -15.17 -6.14
N THR A 180 2.27 -15.67 -4.96
CA THR A 180 3.01 -15.43 -3.71
C THR A 180 4.46 -15.96 -3.77
N ALA A 181 4.69 -17.09 -4.42
CA ALA A 181 6.03 -17.66 -4.58
C ALA A 181 6.92 -16.80 -5.48
N ASN A 182 6.36 -16.27 -6.57
CA ASN A 182 7.07 -15.44 -7.54
C ASN A 182 7.30 -14.03 -6.99
N ILE A 183 6.31 -13.42 -6.33
CA ILE A 183 6.38 -12.11 -5.68
C ILE A 183 7.57 -11.99 -4.73
N LYS A 184 7.80 -13.02 -3.89
CA LYS A 184 8.94 -13.02 -2.98
C LYS A 184 10.29 -13.10 -3.70
N LYS A 185 10.36 -13.85 -4.81
CA LYS A 185 11.60 -14.05 -5.59
C LYS A 185 11.96 -12.80 -6.40
N SER A 186 10.96 -12.15 -7.01
CA SER A 186 11.15 -10.96 -7.84
C SER A 186 11.26 -9.67 -7.03
N ASN A 187 10.98 -9.70 -5.74
CA ASN A 187 10.87 -8.52 -4.86
C ASN A 187 9.81 -7.51 -5.35
N THR A 188 8.86 -7.93 -6.18
CA THR A 188 7.75 -7.11 -6.68
C THR A 188 6.69 -6.95 -5.59
N MET A 189 6.19 -5.74 -5.37
CA MET A 189 5.00 -5.51 -4.55
C MET A 189 3.74 -5.59 -5.40
N VAL A 190 2.72 -6.33 -4.95
CA VAL A 190 1.42 -6.38 -5.61
C VAL A 190 0.35 -5.80 -4.69
N ILE A 191 -0.28 -4.72 -5.10
CA ILE A 191 -1.36 -4.04 -4.38
C ILE A 191 -2.69 -4.41 -5.01
N PHE A 192 -3.58 -4.99 -4.22
CA PHE A 192 -4.97 -5.22 -4.60
C PHE A 192 -5.85 -4.15 -3.97
N ILE A 193 -6.51 -3.36 -4.81
CA ILE A 193 -7.60 -2.47 -4.37
C ILE A 193 -8.86 -3.32 -4.24
N ASN A 194 -9.61 -3.14 -3.14
CA ASN A 194 -10.80 -3.92 -2.89
C ASN A 194 -11.96 -3.03 -2.40
N GLN A 195 -13.17 -3.51 -2.63
CA GLN A 195 -14.40 -2.85 -2.22
C GLN A 195 -15.00 -3.57 -1.02
N ILE A 196 -15.71 -2.81 -0.17
CA ILE A 196 -16.46 -3.36 0.95
C ILE A 196 -17.80 -3.89 0.43
N ARG A 197 -18.18 -5.04 0.97
CA ARG A 197 -19.49 -5.65 0.79
C ARG A 197 -20.09 -5.94 2.17
N MET A 198 -21.40 -5.93 2.26
CA MET A 198 -22.13 -6.22 3.50
C MET A 198 -22.61 -7.67 3.48
N LYS A 199 -22.28 -8.41 4.52
CA LYS A 199 -22.84 -9.76 4.74
C LYS A 199 -24.26 -9.65 5.27
N ILE A 200 -25.18 -10.35 4.63
CA ILE A 200 -26.57 -10.45 5.08
C ILE A 200 -26.65 -11.38 6.29
N GLY A 201 -27.46 -11.06 7.30
CA GLY A 201 -27.75 -11.92 8.44
C GLY A 201 -26.69 -11.95 9.55
N VAL A 202 -25.72 -11.04 9.56
CA VAL A 202 -24.77 -10.92 10.67
C VAL A 202 -25.40 -10.16 11.83
N MET A 203 -25.74 -10.88 12.90
CA MET A 203 -26.35 -10.29 14.11
C MET A 203 -25.28 -9.75 15.10
N PHE A 204 -24.06 -10.29 15.09
CA PHE A 204 -22.96 -9.90 15.98
C PHE A 204 -21.66 -9.70 15.21
N GLY A 205 -20.87 -8.71 15.60
CA GLY A 205 -19.61 -8.34 14.95
C GLY A 205 -19.81 -7.43 13.73
N SER A 206 -18.75 -7.21 12.95
CA SER A 206 -18.82 -6.35 11.75
C SER A 206 -19.41 -7.14 10.58
N PRO A 207 -20.47 -6.63 9.94
CA PRO A 207 -21.01 -7.23 8.72
C PRO A 207 -20.13 -6.98 7.50
N GLU A 208 -19.15 -6.08 7.58
CA GLU A 208 -18.29 -5.71 6.46
C GLU A 208 -17.35 -6.85 6.05
N THR A 209 -17.26 -7.07 4.76
CA THR A 209 -16.30 -7.99 4.14
C THR A 209 -15.79 -7.40 2.83
N THR A 210 -14.73 -7.98 2.26
CA THR A 210 -14.19 -7.57 0.97
C THR A 210 -14.55 -8.57 -0.12
N SER A 211 -14.58 -8.13 -1.39
CA SER A 211 -14.83 -8.99 -2.56
C SER A 211 -13.70 -10.02 -2.75
N GLY A 212 -13.94 -11.06 -3.57
CA GLY A 212 -12.94 -12.09 -3.91
C GLY A 212 -12.69 -13.15 -2.84
N GLY A 213 -13.58 -13.27 -1.84
CA GLY A 213 -13.51 -14.28 -0.79
C GLY A 213 -12.47 -13.98 0.29
N ASN A 214 -11.95 -15.04 0.94
CA ASN A 214 -11.04 -14.87 2.08
C ASN A 214 -9.55 -14.98 1.72
N ALA A 215 -9.19 -15.33 0.49
CA ALA A 215 -7.81 -15.61 0.12
C ALA A 215 -6.88 -14.41 0.37
N LEU A 216 -7.26 -13.18 -0.06
CA LEU A 216 -6.49 -11.98 0.20
C LEU A 216 -6.25 -11.71 1.68
N LYS A 217 -7.23 -11.99 2.54
CA LYS A 217 -7.08 -11.81 4.00
C LYS A 217 -5.94 -12.65 4.58
N PHE A 218 -5.67 -13.82 4.00
CA PHE A 218 -4.59 -14.71 4.42
C PHE A 218 -3.27 -14.37 3.74
N TYR A 219 -3.28 -14.18 2.43
CA TYR A 219 -2.07 -13.99 1.62
C TYR A 219 -1.44 -12.60 1.79
N SER A 220 -2.23 -11.55 1.99
CA SER A 220 -1.70 -10.20 2.21
C SER A 220 -0.81 -10.12 3.45
N SER A 221 0.32 -9.43 3.33
CA SER A 221 1.20 -9.10 4.45
C SER A 221 0.75 -7.82 5.15
N VAL A 222 0.19 -6.88 4.40
CA VAL A 222 -0.38 -5.64 4.90
C VAL A 222 -1.81 -5.50 4.39
N ARG A 223 -2.72 -5.04 5.26
CA ARG A 223 -4.09 -4.68 4.90
C ARG A 223 -4.42 -3.32 5.48
N LEU A 224 -4.87 -2.42 4.61
CA LEU A 224 -5.23 -1.04 4.95
C LEU A 224 -6.72 -0.83 4.76
N ASP A 225 -7.40 -0.36 5.82
CA ASP A 225 -8.78 0.13 5.76
C ASP A 225 -8.74 1.65 5.63
N ILE A 226 -9.15 2.17 4.46
CA ILE A 226 -9.15 3.61 4.17
C ILE A 226 -10.57 4.17 4.20
N ARG A 227 -10.77 5.25 4.95
CA ARG A 227 -12.06 5.89 5.19
C ARG A 227 -11.97 7.41 5.05
N ARG A 228 -12.92 8.00 4.37
CA ARG A 228 -13.19 9.44 4.46
C ARG A 228 -13.83 9.73 5.82
N ILE A 229 -13.26 10.68 6.57
CA ILE A 229 -13.76 11.08 7.90
C ILE A 229 -14.29 12.52 7.94
N GLY A 230 -14.00 13.33 6.92
CA GLY A 230 -14.46 14.71 6.84
C GLY A 230 -14.26 15.30 5.44
N ALA A 231 -14.74 16.50 5.24
CA ALA A 231 -14.51 17.31 4.06
C ALA A 231 -13.63 18.50 4.39
N ILE A 232 -12.70 18.83 3.49
CA ILE A 232 -11.87 20.04 3.57
C ILE A 232 -12.55 21.12 2.75
N LYS A 233 -12.77 22.28 3.36
CA LYS A 233 -13.44 23.40 2.70
C LYS A 233 -12.52 24.61 2.58
N LYS A 234 -12.63 25.31 1.45
CA LYS A 234 -12.05 26.63 1.22
C LYS A 234 -13.21 27.59 0.95
N GLY A 235 -13.60 28.37 1.99
CA GLY A 235 -14.89 29.07 1.97
C GLY A 235 -16.06 28.07 1.92
N ASP A 236 -16.93 28.20 0.93
CA ASP A 236 -18.09 27.30 0.71
C ASP A 236 -17.76 26.09 -0.17
N GLU A 237 -16.60 26.07 -0.81
CA GLU A 237 -16.20 25.01 -1.73
C GLU A 237 -15.52 23.85 -1.02
N ILE A 238 -15.88 22.61 -1.36
CA ILE A 238 -15.19 21.40 -0.88
C ILE A 238 -14.00 21.14 -1.81
N VAL A 239 -12.78 21.29 -1.26
CA VAL A 239 -11.52 21.15 -2.02
C VAL A 239 -10.80 19.82 -1.75
N GLY A 240 -11.28 19.02 -0.82
CA GLY A 240 -10.66 17.75 -0.49
C GLY A 240 -11.37 16.98 0.61
N ASN A 241 -10.77 15.89 1.02
CA ASN A 241 -11.27 15.01 2.07
C ASN A 241 -10.21 14.79 3.15
N GLN A 242 -10.64 14.85 4.41
CA GLN A 242 -9.89 14.28 5.52
C GLN A 242 -10.04 12.76 5.48
N THR A 243 -8.94 12.05 5.45
CA THR A 243 -8.90 10.60 5.23
C THR A 243 -8.18 9.94 6.40
N ARG A 244 -8.73 8.82 6.86
CA ARG A 244 -8.14 7.96 7.87
C ARG A 244 -7.79 6.61 7.26
N VAL A 245 -6.57 6.13 7.50
CA VAL A 245 -6.11 4.79 7.13
C VAL A 245 -5.75 4.01 8.39
N LYS A 246 -6.40 2.88 8.58
CA LYS A 246 -6.08 1.94 9.66
C LYS A 246 -5.31 0.75 9.12
N VAL A 247 -4.16 0.46 9.71
CA VAL A 247 -3.36 -0.73 9.41
C VAL A 247 -3.97 -1.92 10.14
N VAL A 248 -4.90 -2.64 9.51
CA VAL A 248 -5.66 -3.72 10.16
C VAL A 248 -4.90 -5.05 10.21
N LYS A 249 -3.89 -5.21 9.35
CA LYS A 249 -2.97 -6.34 9.36
C LYS A 249 -1.59 -5.86 8.92
N ASN A 250 -0.57 -6.31 9.63
CA ASN A 250 0.81 -6.04 9.28
C ASN A 250 1.69 -7.22 9.75
N LYS A 251 2.40 -7.86 8.81
CA LYS A 251 3.34 -8.96 9.11
C LYS A 251 4.79 -8.49 9.26
N VAL A 252 5.06 -7.20 9.02
CA VAL A 252 6.41 -6.64 9.04
C VAL A 252 6.64 -5.67 10.22
N SER A 253 5.56 -5.25 10.89
CA SER A 253 5.58 -4.38 12.08
C SER A 253 4.29 -4.58 12.89
N PRO A 254 4.19 -4.09 14.14
CA PRO A 254 2.94 -4.16 14.91
C PRO A 254 1.76 -3.50 14.17
N PRO A 255 0.61 -4.19 14.05
CA PRO A 255 -0.58 -3.66 13.37
C PRO A 255 -1.38 -2.70 14.25
N PHE A 256 -2.54 -2.26 13.73
CA PHE A 256 -3.60 -1.45 14.36
C PHE A 256 -3.26 0.03 14.56
N ARG A 257 -2.13 0.50 14.01
CA ARG A 257 -1.82 1.93 13.94
C ARG A 257 -2.75 2.62 12.95
N ILE A 258 -2.95 3.91 13.17
CA ILE A 258 -3.82 4.77 12.36
C ILE A 258 -2.98 5.94 11.87
N ALA A 259 -3.19 6.32 10.61
CA ALA A 259 -2.71 7.56 10.04
C ALA A 259 -3.90 8.38 9.52
N GLU A 260 -3.84 9.69 9.68
CA GLU A 260 -4.82 10.63 9.13
C GLU A 260 -4.09 11.66 8.30
N PHE A 261 -4.62 11.93 7.12
CA PHE A 261 -4.07 12.90 6.19
C PHE A 261 -5.15 13.49 5.29
N GLU A 262 -4.80 14.55 4.62
CA GLU A 262 -5.67 15.25 3.68
C GLU A 262 -5.43 14.74 2.25
N ILE A 263 -6.52 14.45 1.52
CA ILE A 263 -6.50 14.25 0.07
C ILE A 263 -7.15 15.46 -0.57
N LEU A 264 -6.38 16.23 -1.33
CA LEU A 264 -6.86 17.39 -2.08
C LEU A 264 -7.27 16.97 -3.50
N PHE A 265 -8.41 17.44 -3.96
CA PHE A 265 -8.90 17.12 -5.29
C PHE A 265 -7.97 17.64 -6.37
N GLY A 266 -7.56 16.76 -7.26
CA GLY A 266 -6.62 17.07 -8.33
C GLY A 266 -5.15 17.16 -7.92
N HIS A 267 -4.79 16.96 -6.63
CA HIS A 267 -3.43 17.07 -6.12
C HIS A 267 -2.95 15.84 -5.34
N GLY A 268 -3.87 14.97 -4.92
CA GLY A 268 -3.53 13.78 -4.13
C GLY A 268 -3.31 14.07 -2.65
N ILE A 269 -2.41 13.34 -2.01
CA ILE A 269 -2.10 13.48 -0.58
C ILE A 269 -1.36 14.80 -0.33
N SER A 270 -1.87 15.61 0.60
CA SER A 270 -1.26 16.88 0.98
C SER A 270 -0.08 16.65 1.94
N THR A 271 1.12 16.53 1.37
CA THR A 271 2.34 16.38 2.18
C THR A 271 2.58 17.60 3.07
N GLU A 272 2.32 18.82 2.57
CA GLU A 272 2.42 20.07 3.33
C GLU A 272 1.42 20.08 4.50
N GLY A 273 0.21 19.59 4.28
CA GLY A 273 -0.80 19.44 5.33
C GLY A 273 -0.33 18.54 6.47
N GLU A 274 0.27 17.39 6.14
CA GLU A 274 0.86 16.47 7.13
C GLU A 274 2.05 17.11 7.86
N ILE A 275 2.94 17.80 7.15
CA ILE A 275 4.08 18.52 7.76
C ILE A 275 3.59 19.52 8.79
N ILE A 276 2.51 20.26 8.50
CA ILE A 276 1.95 21.24 9.42
C ILE A 276 1.36 20.55 10.66
N ASP A 277 0.51 19.55 10.45
CA ASP A 277 -0.18 18.88 11.57
C ASP A 277 0.81 18.15 12.48
N MET A 278 1.70 17.34 11.90
CA MET A 278 2.72 16.62 12.66
C MET A 278 3.81 17.54 13.20
N GLY A 279 4.16 18.61 12.48
CA GLY A 279 5.09 19.62 12.97
C GLY A 279 4.60 20.32 14.22
N VAL A 280 3.28 20.58 14.32
CA VAL A 280 2.66 21.12 15.54
C VAL A 280 2.57 20.05 16.64
N GLU A 281 2.21 18.80 16.30
CA GLU A 281 2.11 17.69 17.25
C GLU A 281 3.45 17.37 17.93
N HIS A 282 4.56 17.53 17.20
CA HIS A 282 5.93 17.25 17.68
C HIS A 282 6.71 18.51 18.08
N ASP A 283 6.02 19.62 18.30
CA ASP A 283 6.63 20.91 18.73
C ASP A 283 7.74 21.45 17.78
N LEU A 284 7.76 21.00 16.53
CA LEU A 284 8.65 21.50 15.48
C LEU A 284 8.12 22.78 14.83
N ILE A 285 6.80 22.96 14.83
CA ILE A 285 6.09 24.17 14.40
C ILE A 285 5.33 24.70 15.59
N GLU A 286 5.62 25.92 15.97
CA GLU A 286 4.89 26.63 17.03
C GLU A 286 3.56 27.15 16.50
N LYS A 287 2.47 26.88 17.23
CA LYS A 287 1.13 27.41 16.93
C LYS A 287 0.62 28.27 18.06
N SER A 288 0.41 29.55 17.77
CA SER A 288 -0.17 30.52 18.71
C SER A 288 -1.44 31.15 18.11
N GLY A 289 -2.60 30.69 18.58
CA GLY A 289 -3.88 31.04 17.97
C GLY A 289 -3.96 30.61 16.51
N SER A 290 -4.11 31.54 15.60
CA SER A 290 -4.11 31.30 14.15
C SER A 290 -2.72 31.40 13.49
N TRP A 291 -1.69 31.82 14.23
CA TRP A 291 -0.33 32.01 13.72
C TRP A 291 0.53 30.76 13.88
N TYR A 292 1.33 30.49 12.87
CA TYR A 292 2.32 29.42 12.84
C TYR A 292 3.73 30.01 12.68
N SER A 293 4.69 29.47 13.43
CA SER A 293 6.10 29.89 13.39
C SER A 293 7.01 28.64 13.30
N TYR A 294 8.13 28.80 12.61
CA TYR A 294 9.17 27.77 12.46
C TYR A 294 10.56 28.43 12.54
N ASP A 295 11.45 27.90 13.38
CA ASP A 295 12.78 28.45 13.67
C ASP A 295 12.75 29.97 14.03
N GLY A 296 11.70 30.41 14.76
CA GLY A 296 11.51 31.81 15.16
C GLY A 296 10.86 32.72 14.11
N ASP A 297 10.73 32.26 12.85
CA ASP A 297 10.08 33.00 11.77
C ASP A 297 8.59 32.71 11.72
N ARG A 298 7.74 33.72 11.54
CA ARG A 298 6.32 33.51 11.23
C ARG A 298 6.18 33.01 9.80
N ILE A 299 5.56 31.84 9.63
CA ILE A 299 5.39 31.16 8.34
C ILE A 299 3.98 31.28 7.76
N GLY A 300 3.00 31.76 8.53
CA GLY A 300 1.65 32.04 8.03
C GLY A 300 0.62 32.20 9.10
N GLN A 301 -0.53 32.80 8.73
CA GLN A 301 -1.73 32.87 9.55
C GLN A 301 -2.80 31.94 8.94
N GLY A 302 -3.20 30.91 9.69
CA GLY A 302 -4.08 29.84 9.19
C GLY A 302 -3.33 28.78 8.40
N LYS A 303 -3.86 27.55 8.42
CA LYS A 303 -3.21 26.37 7.83
C LYS A 303 -2.98 26.51 6.32
N GLU A 304 -3.89 27.17 5.61
CA GLU A 304 -3.79 27.34 4.16
C GLU A 304 -2.59 28.20 3.73
N ASN A 305 -2.38 29.35 4.42
CA ASN A 305 -1.24 30.20 4.12
C ASN A 305 0.10 29.52 4.46
N VAL A 306 0.12 28.67 5.49
CA VAL A 306 1.30 27.86 5.83
C VAL A 306 1.58 26.80 4.76
N ARG A 307 0.52 26.17 4.23
CA ARG A 307 0.62 25.20 3.11
C ARG A 307 1.23 25.87 1.86
N GLU A 308 0.73 27.04 1.50
CA GLU A 308 1.25 27.84 0.40
C GLU A 308 2.73 28.21 0.61
N PHE A 309 3.06 28.71 1.82
CA PHE A 309 4.45 28.98 2.18
C PHE A 309 5.37 27.76 2.04
N LEU A 310 4.95 26.56 2.50
CA LEU A 310 5.74 25.34 2.38
C LEU A 310 5.89 24.89 0.91
N SER A 311 4.85 25.06 0.11
CA SER A 311 4.87 24.77 -1.33
C SER A 311 5.87 25.66 -2.08
N GLU A 312 5.92 26.96 -1.73
CA GLU A 312 6.88 27.93 -2.29
C GLU A 312 8.30 27.75 -1.76
N ASN A 313 8.45 27.07 -0.60
CA ASN A 313 9.73 26.85 0.06
C ASN A 313 10.08 25.37 0.21
N PRO A 314 10.28 24.60 -0.91
CA PRO A 314 10.44 23.15 -0.89
C PRO A 314 11.65 22.65 -0.08
N LYS A 315 12.69 23.48 0.08
CA LYS A 315 13.86 23.14 0.92
C LYS A 315 13.48 23.10 2.40
N ARG A 316 12.68 24.08 2.88
CA ARG A 316 12.18 24.13 4.26
C ARG A 316 11.18 22.98 4.51
N ALA A 317 10.27 22.72 3.57
CA ALA A 317 9.34 21.61 3.64
C ALA A 317 10.05 20.25 3.75
N LYS A 318 11.05 19.98 2.89
CA LYS A 318 11.86 18.76 2.97
C LYS A 318 12.65 18.64 4.27
N GLY A 319 13.19 19.74 4.79
CA GLY A 319 13.89 19.77 6.07
C GLY A 319 12.97 19.40 7.25
N LEU A 320 11.77 20.00 7.29
CA LEU A 320 10.74 19.68 8.28
C LEU A 320 10.28 18.22 8.18
N ALA A 321 9.96 17.75 6.98
CA ALA A 321 9.56 16.37 6.75
C ALA A 321 10.63 15.36 7.23
N LYS A 322 11.90 15.69 7.04
CA LYS A 322 13.02 14.87 7.54
C LYS A 322 13.06 14.84 9.07
N LYS A 323 12.97 15.99 9.73
CA LYS A 323 12.94 16.11 11.20
C LYS A 323 11.75 15.31 11.78
N ILE A 324 10.55 15.46 11.20
CA ILE A 324 9.35 14.73 11.62
C ILE A 324 9.58 13.21 11.50
N ARG A 325 10.16 12.73 10.39
CA ARG A 325 10.47 11.29 10.24
C ARG A 325 11.47 10.79 11.27
N GLU A 326 12.48 11.58 11.60
CA GLU A 326 13.48 11.26 12.62
C GLU A 326 12.83 11.16 14.01
N GLU A 327 11.95 12.09 14.39
CA GLU A 327 11.17 12.05 15.62
C GLU A 327 10.27 10.81 15.72
N LEU A 328 9.56 10.48 14.63
CA LEU A 328 8.69 9.31 14.55
C LEU A 328 9.44 7.97 14.64
N ILE A 329 10.75 7.96 14.28
CA ILE A 329 11.61 6.78 14.43
C ILE A 329 12.11 6.67 15.87
N GLN A 330 12.47 7.80 16.51
CA GLN A 330 12.99 7.82 17.89
C GLN A 330 11.91 7.54 18.94
N SER A 331 10.64 7.82 18.64
CA SER A 331 9.51 7.53 19.51
C SER A 331 9.04 6.06 19.49
N LYS A 332 9.77 5.18 18.82
CA LYS A 332 9.57 3.72 18.78
C LYS A 332 10.44 2.98 19.77
#